data_c5bf8725c6a7efc6509007b6ffc35a96
#
_entry.id   c5bf8725c6a7efc6509007b6ffc35a96
#
_cell.length_a   1.000
_cell.length_b   1.000
_cell.length_c   1.000
_cell.angle_alpha   90.00
_cell.angle_beta   90.00
_cell.angle_gamma   90.00
#
_symmetry.space_group_name_H-M   'P 1'
#
loop_
_entity.id
_entity.type
_entity.pdbx_description
1 polymer ?
#
loop_
_entity_poly.entity_id
_entity_poly.type
_entity_poly.pdbx_seq_one_letter_code
_entity_poly.pdbx_strand_id
1 'polypeptide(L)'
;MYKVRISGIGCCLVDRIYDRVDFQSELFGKYLSKKAGDGGLEPGKLTFEEELEHFSGDGFLAKILPQLTEGRDPQIESIGVPCVVALINAAQLAWRESEVCFYGCRGDDGVGEDLLQKLQQTNLDLSHYRIQEGSETASTSVLSDPNFDNGHGERTFVNTIGASWHYLPEEVDASFYDSEICVFSGTALVPRIHQGLSTMLRKAKEHGSITIVNTVYDFLNQKKNPEQRWPMGDCD
;
A
#
# COMPACT_ATOMS: atom_id res chain seq x y z
N MET A 1 20.22 -18.76 21.39
CA MET A 1 18.77 -18.95 21.53
C MET A 1 18.21 -18.97 20.13
N TYR A 2 17.44 -19.97 19.77
CA TYR A 2 16.79 -20.04 18.45
C TYR A 2 15.76 -18.92 18.33
N LYS A 3 15.76 -18.23 17.18
CA LYS A 3 14.76 -17.20 16.88
C LYS A 3 13.93 -17.64 15.71
N VAL A 4 12.62 -17.42 15.80
CA VAL A 4 11.71 -17.62 14.68
C VAL A 4 11.96 -16.53 13.64
N ARG A 5 12.21 -16.92 12.41
CA ARG A 5 12.35 -15.99 11.30
C ARG A 5 11.00 -15.73 10.64
N ILE A 6 10.64 -14.47 10.54
CA ILE A 6 9.42 -13.98 9.91
C ILE A 6 9.82 -13.09 8.74
N SER A 7 9.49 -13.46 7.53
CA SER A 7 9.67 -12.63 6.35
C SER A 7 8.33 -12.14 5.84
N GLY A 8 8.20 -10.85 5.65
CA GLY A 8 6.98 -10.27 5.09
C GLY A 8 7.24 -9.47 3.83
N ILE A 9 6.36 -9.63 2.84
CA ILE A 9 6.41 -8.93 1.56
C ILE A 9 5.14 -8.15 1.32
N GLY A 10 5.30 -6.90 0.85
CA GLY A 10 4.17 -6.03 0.52
C GLY A 10 4.60 -4.60 0.26
N CYS A 11 3.62 -3.74 0.14
CA CYS A 11 3.85 -2.32 -0.03
C CYS A 11 4.33 -1.67 1.28
N CYS A 12 5.15 -0.64 1.16
CA CYS A 12 5.42 0.36 2.18
C CYS A 12 5.22 1.72 1.53
N LEU A 13 4.33 2.52 2.07
CA LEU A 13 4.00 3.84 1.54
C LEU A 13 3.80 4.86 2.66
N VAL A 14 3.70 6.13 2.28
CA VAL A 14 3.30 7.21 3.18
C VAL A 14 1.81 7.51 2.99
N ASP A 15 1.05 7.50 4.09
CA ASP A 15 -0.30 8.06 4.13
C ASP A 15 -0.22 9.54 4.52
N ARG A 16 -0.75 10.41 3.66
CA ARG A 16 -0.89 11.86 3.88
C ARG A 16 -2.35 12.20 4.11
N ILE A 17 -2.70 12.56 5.32
CA ILE A 17 -4.09 12.81 5.70
C ILE A 17 -4.37 14.31 5.60
N TYR A 18 -5.34 14.65 4.76
CA TYR A 18 -5.89 15.99 4.59
C TYR A 18 -7.29 16.02 5.19
N ASP A 19 -7.44 16.63 6.35
CA ASP A 19 -8.75 16.82 6.96
C ASP A 19 -9.48 18.03 6.34
N ARG A 20 -10.78 18.14 6.61
CA ARG A 20 -11.61 19.28 6.18
C ARG A 20 -11.70 19.44 4.66
N VAL A 21 -11.75 18.34 3.92
CA VAL A 21 -12.12 18.36 2.51
C VAL A 21 -13.63 18.24 2.43
N ASP A 22 -14.29 19.28 1.94
CA ASP A 22 -15.77 19.29 1.82
C ASP A 22 -16.21 18.45 0.61
N PHE A 23 -16.74 17.26 0.86
CA PHE A 23 -17.24 16.34 -0.17
C PHE A 23 -18.56 16.80 -0.81
N GLN A 24 -19.24 17.79 -0.23
CA GLN A 24 -20.46 18.35 -0.76
C GLN A 24 -20.21 19.63 -1.58
N SER A 25 -18.97 20.11 -1.64
CA SER A 25 -18.62 21.29 -2.43
C SER A 25 -18.77 21.08 -3.93
N GLU A 26 -19.11 22.13 -4.67
CA GLU A 26 -19.12 22.08 -6.13
C GLU A 26 -17.76 21.67 -6.72
N LEU A 27 -16.68 22.03 -6.03
CA LEU A 27 -15.32 21.70 -6.45
C LEU A 27 -15.07 20.19 -6.36
N PHE A 28 -15.39 19.55 -5.23
CA PHE A 28 -15.28 18.10 -5.08
C PHE A 28 -16.18 17.38 -6.09
N GLY A 29 -17.40 17.90 -6.31
CA GLY A 29 -18.35 17.37 -7.28
C GLY A 29 -17.83 17.28 -8.72
N LYS A 30 -16.84 18.12 -9.10
CA LYS A 30 -16.20 18.02 -10.45
C LYS A 30 -15.40 16.74 -10.62
N TYR A 31 -14.82 16.22 -9.52
CA TYR A 31 -13.97 15.03 -9.49
C TYR A 31 -14.70 13.77 -9.04
N LEU A 32 -15.98 13.91 -8.64
CA LEU A 32 -16.79 12.80 -8.18
C LEU A 32 -17.11 11.83 -9.34
N SER A 33 -16.99 10.54 -9.08
CA SER A 33 -17.36 9.48 -10.01
C SER A 33 -18.83 9.60 -10.44
N LYS A 34 -19.06 9.41 -11.74
CA LYS A 34 -20.40 9.47 -12.35
C LYS A 34 -20.96 8.07 -12.65
N LYS A 35 -20.09 7.09 -12.71
CA LYS A 35 -20.43 5.66 -12.90
C LYS A 35 -19.29 4.78 -12.37
N ALA A 36 -19.64 3.59 -11.92
CA ALA A 36 -18.65 2.65 -11.39
C ALA A 36 -17.46 2.45 -12.35
N GLY A 37 -16.25 2.62 -11.83
CA GLY A 37 -15.00 2.36 -12.54
C GLY A 37 -14.59 3.43 -13.56
N ASP A 38 -15.14 4.66 -13.49
CA ASP A 38 -14.76 5.75 -14.39
C ASP A 38 -13.48 6.50 -13.96
N GLY A 39 -12.94 6.19 -12.78
CA GLY A 39 -11.72 6.78 -12.24
C GLY A 39 -11.93 8.03 -11.40
N GLY A 40 -13.18 8.49 -11.23
CA GLY A 40 -13.51 9.60 -10.34
C GLY A 40 -13.40 9.23 -8.86
N LEU A 41 -13.42 10.26 -7.99
CA LEU A 41 -13.44 10.08 -6.54
C LEU A 41 -14.78 9.48 -6.09
N GLU A 42 -14.74 8.58 -5.12
CA GLU A 42 -15.92 8.05 -4.45
C GLU A 42 -15.70 8.05 -2.93
N PRO A 43 -16.57 8.68 -2.13
CA PRO A 43 -16.50 8.57 -0.68
C PRO A 43 -16.46 7.10 -0.23
N GLY A 44 -15.57 6.77 0.72
CA GLY A 44 -15.36 5.41 1.21
C GLY A 44 -14.50 4.52 0.32
N LYS A 45 -14.04 4.99 -0.84
CA LYS A 45 -13.30 4.17 -1.80
C LYS A 45 -11.92 4.73 -2.13
N LEU A 46 -11.11 3.85 -2.75
CA LEU A 46 -9.81 4.18 -3.28
C LEU A 46 -9.87 4.29 -4.81
N THR A 47 -9.22 5.33 -5.34
CA THR A 47 -8.89 5.45 -6.77
C THR A 47 -7.39 5.58 -6.94
N PHE A 48 -6.87 5.22 -8.11
CA PHE A 48 -5.48 5.46 -8.45
C PHE A 48 -5.31 6.84 -9.06
N GLU A 49 -4.14 7.44 -8.81
CA GLU A 49 -3.81 8.78 -9.32
C GLU A 49 -3.99 8.85 -10.84
N GLU A 50 -3.46 7.89 -11.58
CA GLU A 50 -3.53 7.85 -13.03
C GLU A 50 -4.99 7.72 -13.55
N GLU A 51 -5.85 7.02 -12.79
CA GLU A 51 -7.26 6.91 -13.14
C GLU A 51 -7.99 8.23 -12.94
N LEU A 52 -7.69 8.93 -11.83
CA LEU A 52 -8.29 10.23 -11.53
C LEU A 52 -7.82 11.30 -12.53
N GLU A 53 -6.55 11.29 -12.88
CA GLU A 53 -5.98 12.19 -13.91
C GLU A 53 -6.61 11.94 -15.27
N HIS A 54 -6.80 10.67 -15.65
CA HIS A 54 -7.49 10.33 -16.90
C HIS A 54 -8.95 10.76 -16.88
N PHE A 55 -9.64 10.61 -15.75
CA PHE A 55 -11.05 11.00 -15.58
C PHE A 55 -11.24 12.52 -15.70
N SER A 56 -10.37 13.28 -15.05
CA SER A 56 -10.51 14.73 -14.92
C SER A 56 -9.83 15.52 -16.05
N GLY A 57 -8.77 14.97 -16.65
CA GLY A 57 -7.86 15.66 -17.56
C GLY A 57 -6.87 16.60 -16.86
N ASP A 58 -6.80 16.55 -15.53
CA ASP A 58 -5.96 17.41 -14.69
C ASP A 58 -4.97 16.56 -13.86
N GLY A 59 -3.73 17.04 -13.65
CA GLY A 59 -2.74 16.38 -12.80
C GLY A 59 -3.15 16.43 -11.33
N PHE A 60 -3.06 15.28 -10.65
CA PHE A 60 -3.53 15.17 -9.27
C PHE A 60 -2.73 16.04 -8.31
N LEU A 61 -1.43 15.81 -8.21
CA LEU A 61 -0.57 16.56 -7.28
C LEU A 61 -0.42 18.05 -7.69
N ALA A 62 -0.40 18.33 -8.99
CA ALA A 62 -0.18 19.67 -9.50
C ALA A 62 -1.42 20.58 -9.40
N LYS A 63 -2.63 20.01 -9.45
CA LYS A 63 -3.85 20.81 -9.56
C LYS A 63 -4.99 20.32 -8.67
N ILE A 64 -5.37 19.05 -8.74
CA ILE A 64 -6.56 18.55 -8.05
C ILE A 64 -6.38 18.62 -6.54
N LEU A 65 -5.30 18.05 -6.01
CA LEU A 65 -5.02 18.03 -4.58
C LEU A 65 -4.92 19.45 -3.97
N PRO A 66 -4.12 20.38 -4.55
CA PRO A 66 -4.07 21.75 -4.04
C PRO A 66 -5.43 22.47 -4.05
N GLN A 67 -6.27 22.22 -5.04
CA GLN A 67 -7.61 22.80 -5.08
C GLN A 67 -8.50 22.23 -3.97
N LEU A 68 -8.56 20.89 -3.81
CA LEU A 68 -9.40 20.24 -2.81
C LEU A 68 -8.95 20.51 -1.38
N THR A 69 -7.66 20.74 -1.17
CA THR A 69 -7.08 21.02 0.16
C THR A 69 -6.88 22.52 0.42
N GLU A 70 -7.23 23.40 -0.53
CA GLU A 70 -6.95 24.85 -0.47
C GLU A 70 -5.45 25.14 -0.29
N GLY A 71 -4.59 24.30 -0.85
CA GLY A 71 -3.13 24.40 -0.73
C GLY A 71 -2.59 24.08 0.67
N ARG A 72 -3.38 23.46 1.54
CA ARG A 72 -2.92 23.07 2.89
C ARG A 72 -2.01 21.84 2.81
N ASP A 73 -1.01 21.82 3.68
CA ASP A 73 -0.20 20.64 3.93
C ASP A 73 -1.02 19.53 4.63
N PRO A 74 -0.62 18.25 4.52
CA PRO A 74 -1.26 17.19 5.26
C PRO A 74 -1.11 17.41 6.77
N GLN A 75 -2.17 17.17 7.53
CA GLN A 75 -2.16 17.30 8.99
C GLN A 75 -1.38 16.14 9.64
N ILE A 76 -1.36 14.99 9.00
CA ILE A 76 -0.66 13.80 9.48
C ILE A 76 0.03 13.14 8.32
N GLU A 77 1.29 12.77 8.53
CA GLU A 77 2.01 11.83 7.68
C GLU A 77 2.40 10.61 8.50
N SER A 78 2.07 9.43 8.02
CA SER A 78 2.35 8.18 8.72
C SER A 78 2.80 7.08 7.75
N ILE A 79 3.49 6.08 8.29
CA ILE A 79 3.74 4.85 7.54
C ILE A 79 2.40 4.16 7.34
N GLY A 80 2.03 3.94 6.09
CA GLY A 80 0.80 3.26 5.70
C GLY A 80 1.02 1.80 5.33
N VAL A 81 -0.10 1.10 5.13
CA VAL A 81 -0.26 -0.29 4.66
C VAL A 81 -0.08 -1.37 5.74
N PRO A 82 -0.97 -2.38 5.72
CA PRO A 82 -0.99 -3.43 6.74
C PRO A 82 0.30 -4.23 6.87
N CYS A 83 1.04 -4.45 5.77
CA CYS A 83 2.23 -5.30 5.78
C CYS A 83 3.30 -4.78 6.74
N VAL A 84 3.88 -3.63 6.41
CA VAL A 84 5.02 -3.10 7.17
C VAL A 84 4.61 -2.77 8.61
N VAL A 85 3.38 -2.26 8.82
CA VAL A 85 2.86 -1.95 10.16
C VAL A 85 2.71 -3.21 11.01
N ALA A 86 2.19 -4.31 10.45
CA ALA A 86 2.10 -5.59 11.16
C ALA A 86 3.49 -6.15 11.51
N LEU A 87 4.44 -6.06 10.59
CA LEU A 87 5.81 -6.51 10.82
C LEU A 87 6.53 -5.67 11.87
N ILE A 88 6.34 -4.35 11.89
CA ILE A 88 6.87 -3.47 12.95
C ILE A 88 6.34 -3.92 14.31
N ASN A 89 5.02 -4.15 14.42
CA ASN A 89 4.44 -4.63 15.68
C ASN A 89 4.98 -6.00 16.08
N ALA A 90 5.09 -6.94 15.14
CA ALA A 90 5.68 -8.25 15.42
C ALA A 90 7.13 -8.14 15.90
N ALA A 91 7.95 -7.32 15.23
CA ALA A 91 9.34 -7.08 15.60
C ALA A 91 9.48 -6.43 16.99
N GLN A 92 8.55 -5.55 17.38
CA GLN A 92 8.56 -4.90 18.68
C GLN A 92 8.11 -5.86 19.80
N LEU A 93 7.05 -6.63 19.57
CA LEU A 93 6.46 -7.51 20.56
C LEU A 93 7.30 -8.76 20.81
N ALA A 94 7.90 -9.32 19.75
CA ALA A 94 8.65 -10.58 19.80
C ALA A 94 10.17 -10.40 19.55
N TRP A 95 10.73 -9.25 19.86
CA TRP A 95 12.12 -8.88 19.51
C TRP A 95 13.20 -9.84 20.04
N ARG A 96 12.92 -10.56 21.11
CA ARG A 96 13.85 -11.55 21.69
C ARG A 96 13.75 -12.91 21.02
N GLU A 97 12.56 -13.27 20.55
CA GLU A 97 12.19 -14.59 20.06
C GLU A 97 12.14 -14.66 18.53
N SER A 98 12.12 -13.52 17.83
CA SER A 98 12.01 -13.49 16.39
C SER A 98 13.05 -12.59 15.70
N GLU A 99 13.30 -12.88 14.44
CA GLU A 99 13.92 -12.00 13.46
C GLU A 99 12.87 -11.69 12.40
N VAL A 100 12.56 -10.40 12.22
CA VAL A 100 11.50 -9.97 11.32
C VAL A 100 12.12 -9.18 10.17
N CYS A 101 12.00 -9.72 8.96
CA CYS A 101 12.57 -9.15 7.75
C CYS A 101 11.47 -8.60 6.83
N PHE A 102 11.67 -7.40 6.32
CA PHE A 102 10.76 -6.76 5.38
C PHE A 102 11.30 -6.77 3.96
N TYR A 103 10.50 -7.30 3.04
CA TYR A 103 10.74 -7.31 1.60
C TYR A 103 9.78 -6.32 0.93
N GLY A 104 10.34 -5.32 0.30
CA GLY A 104 9.59 -4.26 -0.35
C GLY A 104 10.50 -3.37 -1.19
N CYS A 105 9.93 -2.34 -1.78
CA CYS A 105 10.70 -1.35 -2.52
C CYS A 105 10.19 0.07 -2.25
N ARG A 106 11.07 1.03 -2.48
CA ARG A 106 10.83 2.46 -2.46
C ARG A 106 11.43 3.10 -3.70
N GLY A 107 11.02 4.31 -4.00
CA GLY A 107 11.69 5.14 -5.00
C GLY A 107 13.03 5.68 -4.51
N ASP A 108 13.71 6.37 -5.40
CA ASP A 108 14.97 7.11 -5.14
C ASP A 108 14.72 8.59 -4.81
N ASP A 109 13.57 8.87 -4.20
CA ASP A 109 13.10 10.20 -3.83
C ASP A 109 13.21 10.49 -2.32
N GLY A 110 12.97 11.75 -1.94
CA GLY A 110 13.02 12.18 -0.53
C GLY A 110 12.00 11.46 0.35
N VAL A 111 10.83 11.09 -0.18
CA VAL A 111 9.79 10.35 0.55
C VAL A 111 10.29 8.94 0.91
N GLY A 112 10.96 8.27 -0.04
CA GLY A 112 11.57 6.97 0.20
C GLY A 112 12.69 7.01 1.22
N GLU A 113 13.47 8.06 1.24
CA GLU A 113 14.53 8.26 2.24
C GLU A 113 13.94 8.50 3.63
N ASP A 114 12.91 9.35 3.75
CA ASP A 114 12.21 9.60 5.01
C ASP A 114 11.55 8.33 5.57
N LEU A 115 10.94 7.50 4.69
CA LEU A 115 10.40 6.20 5.09
C LEU A 115 11.49 5.27 5.61
N LEU A 116 12.62 5.18 4.89
CA LEU A 116 13.75 4.37 5.33
C LEU A 116 14.24 4.80 6.71
N GLN A 117 14.43 6.11 6.94
CA GLN A 117 14.86 6.64 8.24
C GLN A 117 13.87 6.29 9.37
N LYS A 118 12.56 6.36 9.11
CA LYS A 118 11.53 5.95 10.09
C LYS A 118 11.60 4.45 10.36
N LEU A 119 11.76 3.62 9.34
CA LEU A 119 11.86 2.16 9.48
C LEU A 119 13.13 1.73 10.21
N GLN A 120 14.26 2.41 10.01
CA GLN A 120 15.53 2.16 10.71
C GLN A 120 15.43 2.38 12.23
N GLN A 121 14.41 3.09 12.71
CA GLN A 121 14.14 3.24 14.15
C GLN A 121 13.36 2.06 14.73
N THR A 122 12.98 1.08 13.90
CA THR A 122 12.30 -0.13 14.31
C THR A 122 13.26 -1.31 14.40
N ASN A 123 12.77 -2.46 14.89
CA ASN A 123 13.57 -3.68 14.96
C ASN A 123 13.45 -4.54 13.68
N LEU A 124 13.02 -3.97 12.57
CA LEU A 124 12.94 -4.67 11.29
C LEU A 124 14.33 -4.83 10.66
N ASP A 125 14.58 -6.01 10.11
CA ASP A 125 15.64 -6.19 9.12
C ASP A 125 15.19 -5.63 7.78
N LEU A 126 15.87 -4.60 7.30
CA LEU A 126 15.60 -3.85 6.08
C LEU A 126 16.57 -4.20 4.95
N SER A 127 17.36 -5.26 5.08
CA SER A 127 18.36 -5.66 4.07
C SER A 127 17.74 -5.95 2.69
N HIS A 128 16.45 -6.26 2.64
CA HIS A 128 15.66 -6.51 1.43
C HIS A 128 14.67 -5.39 1.08
N TYR A 129 14.80 -4.21 1.71
CA TYR A 129 14.04 -3.02 1.32
C TYR A 129 14.80 -2.27 0.23
N ARG A 130 14.38 -2.47 -1.02
CA ARG A 130 15.12 -2.07 -2.22
C ARG A 130 14.79 -0.65 -2.67
N ILE A 131 15.71 -0.06 -3.44
CA ILE A 131 15.48 1.17 -4.19
C ILE A 131 15.12 0.78 -5.62
N GLN A 132 14.08 1.42 -6.15
CA GLN A 132 13.72 1.40 -7.56
C GLN A 132 14.12 2.75 -8.15
N GLU A 133 15.22 2.77 -8.89
CA GLU A 133 15.74 3.99 -9.51
C GLU A 133 14.76 4.59 -10.52
N GLY A 134 14.68 5.91 -10.56
CA GLY A 134 13.82 6.66 -11.48
C GLY A 134 12.33 6.54 -11.19
N SER A 135 11.95 6.06 -10.02
CA SER A 135 10.55 5.93 -9.60
C SER A 135 10.29 6.74 -8.34
N GLU A 136 9.09 7.26 -8.20
CA GLU A 136 8.61 7.84 -6.95
C GLU A 136 8.22 6.76 -5.93
N THR A 137 8.28 7.09 -4.66
CA THR A 137 7.84 6.20 -3.59
C THR A 137 6.31 6.17 -3.52
N ALA A 138 5.75 4.98 -3.31
CA ALA A 138 4.31 4.81 -3.15
C ALA A 138 3.74 5.72 -2.05
N SER A 139 2.57 6.31 -2.31
CA SER A 139 1.89 7.17 -1.36
C SER A 139 0.37 7.09 -1.47
N THR A 140 -0.33 7.49 -0.40
CA THR A 140 -1.78 7.66 -0.42
C THR A 140 -2.14 9.05 0.10
N SER A 141 -2.84 9.83 -0.71
CA SER A 141 -3.52 11.03 -0.23
C SER A 141 -4.90 10.64 0.29
N VAL A 142 -5.08 10.80 1.60
CA VAL A 142 -6.33 10.52 2.30
C VAL A 142 -7.10 11.83 2.47
N LEU A 143 -8.14 12.01 1.69
CA LEU A 143 -9.04 13.16 1.79
C LEU A 143 -10.14 12.83 2.81
N SER A 144 -10.32 13.63 3.84
CA SER A 144 -11.27 13.37 4.93
C SER A 144 -12.25 14.52 5.09
N ASP A 145 -13.54 14.19 5.06
CA ASP A 145 -14.62 15.10 5.40
C ASP A 145 -15.28 14.66 6.72
N PRO A 146 -15.01 15.33 7.84
CA PRO A 146 -15.59 14.98 9.12
C PRO A 146 -17.10 15.30 9.23
N ASN A 147 -17.63 16.11 8.32
CA ASN A 147 -19.03 16.53 8.32
C ASN A 147 -19.91 15.70 7.39
N PHE A 148 -19.31 14.84 6.56
CA PHE A 148 -20.05 14.00 5.61
C PHE A 148 -21.05 13.10 6.35
N ASP A 149 -22.19 12.80 5.70
CA ASP A 149 -23.26 11.95 6.24
C ASP A 149 -23.68 12.35 7.67
N ASN A 150 -24.13 13.59 7.83
CA ASN A 150 -24.64 14.14 9.11
C ASN A 150 -23.60 14.10 10.26
N GLY A 151 -22.31 14.22 9.95
CA GLY A 151 -21.23 14.24 10.93
C GLY A 151 -20.69 12.87 11.32
N HIS A 152 -21.07 11.80 10.63
CA HIS A 152 -20.41 10.49 10.75
C HIS A 152 -18.99 10.55 10.19
N GLY A 153 -18.77 11.42 9.20
CA GLY A 153 -17.51 11.58 8.52
C GLY A 153 -17.20 10.47 7.51
N GLU A 154 -16.42 10.80 6.50
CA GLU A 154 -15.98 9.84 5.50
C GLU A 154 -14.61 10.22 4.95
N ARG A 155 -13.96 9.27 4.28
CA ARG A 155 -12.68 9.43 3.60
C ARG A 155 -12.78 8.95 2.17
N THR A 156 -11.92 9.49 1.31
CA THR A 156 -11.61 8.90 0.02
C THR A 156 -10.10 8.90 -0.15
N PHE A 157 -9.59 7.96 -0.95
CA PHE A 157 -8.16 7.67 -1.02
C PHE A 157 -7.71 7.81 -2.46
N VAL A 158 -6.64 8.57 -2.69
CA VAL A 158 -5.95 8.60 -3.98
C VAL A 158 -4.58 8.00 -3.78
N ASN A 159 -4.31 6.90 -4.47
CA ASN A 159 -3.11 6.11 -4.29
C ASN A 159 -2.18 6.24 -5.50
N THR A 160 -0.92 6.53 -5.23
CA THR A 160 0.19 6.47 -6.17
C THR A 160 0.96 5.19 -5.91
N ILE A 161 0.99 4.26 -6.86
CA ILE A 161 1.69 2.98 -6.71
C ILE A 161 3.22 3.16 -6.78
N GLY A 162 3.69 4.04 -7.65
CA GLY A 162 5.11 4.38 -7.80
C GLY A 162 6.02 3.16 -7.96
N ALA A 163 7.12 3.14 -7.21
CA ALA A 163 8.13 2.08 -7.22
C ALA A 163 7.56 0.67 -7.01
N SER A 164 6.47 0.54 -6.24
CA SER A 164 5.83 -0.75 -5.97
C SER A 164 5.30 -1.45 -7.22
N TRP A 165 5.05 -0.70 -8.31
CA TRP A 165 4.66 -1.26 -9.60
C TRP A 165 5.73 -2.15 -10.23
N HIS A 166 7.00 -1.86 -9.96
CA HIS A 166 8.15 -2.50 -10.62
C HIS A 166 8.73 -3.67 -9.84
N TYR A 167 8.29 -3.93 -8.61
CA TYR A 167 8.83 -5.02 -7.79
C TYR A 167 8.31 -6.38 -8.27
N LEU A 168 9.22 -7.23 -8.75
CA LEU A 168 8.91 -8.52 -9.38
C LEU A 168 9.10 -9.70 -8.43
N PRO A 169 8.32 -10.80 -8.56
CA PRO A 169 8.52 -12.03 -7.79
C PRO A 169 9.92 -12.64 -7.97
N GLU A 170 10.53 -12.49 -9.14
CA GLU A 170 11.86 -13.00 -9.48
C GLU A 170 12.99 -12.25 -8.77
N GLU A 171 12.70 -11.05 -8.28
CA GLU A 171 13.65 -10.22 -7.52
C GLU A 171 13.61 -10.53 -6.02
N VAL A 172 12.65 -11.35 -5.58
CA VAL A 172 12.55 -11.76 -4.18
C VAL A 172 13.62 -12.80 -3.89
N ASP A 173 14.53 -12.44 -2.98
CA ASP A 173 15.62 -13.31 -2.58
C ASP A 173 15.13 -14.65 -2.04
N ALA A 174 15.87 -15.72 -2.31
CA ALA A 174 15.49 -17.07 -1.89
C ALA A 174 15.37 -17.19 -0.36
N SER A 175 16.11 -16.38 0.39
CA SER A 175 16.05 -16.34 1.86
C SER A 175 14.68 -15.93 2.41
N PHE A 176 13.80 -15.32 1.59
CA PHE A 176 12.41 -15.09 1.96
C PHE A 176 11.71 -16.40 2.35
N TYR A 177 11.95 -17.46 1.57
CA TYR A 177 11.31 -18.77 1.72
C TYR A 177 11.98 -19.66 2.77
N ASP A 178 13.16 -19.26 3.29
CA ASP A 178 13.85 -19.95 4.39
C ASP A 178 13.33 -19.52 5.77
N SER A 179 12.19 -18.84 5.82
CA SER A 179 11.56 -18.36 7.05
C SER A 179 10.48 -19.32 7.54
N GLU A 180 10.34 -19.45 8.86
CA GLU A 180 9.26 -20.25 9.45
C GLU A 180 7.88 -19.67 9.16
N ILE A 181 7.80 -18.34 9.00
CA ILE A 181 6.56 -17.65 8.69
C ILE A 181 6.79 -16.70 7.50
N CYS A 182 6.04 -16.88 6.43
CA CYS A 182 6.01 -15.99 5.28
C CYS A 182 4.70 -15.21 5.26
N VAL A 183 4.79 -13.88 5.35
CA VAL A 183 3.65 -12.96 5.36
C VAL A 183 3.54 -12.25 4.02
N PHE A 184 2.39 -12.37 3.37
CA PHE A 184 2.04 -11.67 2.14
C PHE A 184 0.91 -10.70 2.46
N SER A 185 1.19 -9.38 2.47
CA SER A 185 0.19 -8.43 2.95
C SER A 185 0.21 -7.13 2.15
N GLY A 186 -0.98 -6.58 1.88
CA GLY A 186 -1.11 -5.38 1.07
C GLY A 186 -0.65 -5.57 -0.39
N THR A 187 -0.65 -6.81 -0.88
CA THR A 187 -0.05 -7.15 -2.19
C THR A 187 -0.80 -6.53 -3.37
N ALA A 188 -2.08 -6.20 -3.25
CA ALA A 188 -2.80 -5.49 -4.32
C ALA A 188 -2.18 -4.12 -4.66
N LEU A 189 -1.39 -3.53 -3.73
CA LEU A 189 -0.61 -2.31 -3.96
C LEU A 189 0.84 -2.59 -4.42
N VAL A 190 1.16 -3.87 -4.69
CA VAL A 190 2.40 -4.31 -5.34
C VAL A 190 2.02 -5.27 -6.48
N PRO A 191 1.51 -4.74 -7.60
CA PRO A 191 0.72 -5.51 -8.56
C PRO A 191 1.44 -6.73 -9.16
N ARG A 192 2.75 -6.66 -9.36
CA ARG A 192 3.53 -7.79 -9.89
C ARG A 192 3.68 -8.91 -8.88
N ILE A 193 3.94 -8.57 -7.62
CA ILE A 193 3.94 -9.55 -6.52
C ILE A 193 2.56 -10.19 -6.37
N HIS A 194 1.50 -9.38 -6.45
CA HIS A 194 0.13 -9.86 -6.37
C HIS A 194 -0.23 -10.86 -7.48
N GLN A 195 0.18 -10.57 -8.71
CA GLN A 195 0.01 -11.51 -9.84
C GLN A 195 0.73 -12.84 -9.63
N GLY A 196 1.90 -12.81 -8.99
CA GLY A 196 2.71 -13.99 -8.67
C GLY A 196 2.32 -14.71 -7.37
N LEU A 197 1.34 -14.20 -6.60
CA LEU A 197 1.09 -14.59 -5.21
C LEU A 197 0.85 -16.10 -5.06
N SER A 198 0.02 -16.73 -5.89
CA SER A 198 -0.25 -18.19 -5.81
C SER A 198 1.03 -19.04 -5.98
N THR A 199 1.94 -18.62 -6.85
CA THR A 199 3.21 -19.32 -7.05
C THR A 199 4.14 -19.13 -5.85
N MET A 200 4.18 -17.90 -5.30
CA MET A 200 4.99 -17.59 -4.13
C MET A 200 4.49 -18.33 -2.88
N LEU A 201 3.18 -18.40 -2.67
CA LEU A 201 2.57 -19.17 -1.58
C LEU A 201 2.93 -20.65 -1.65
N ARG A 202 2.80 -21.25 -2.84
CA ARG A 202 3.18 -22.66 -3.04
C ARG A 202 4.66 -22.88 -2.73
N LYS A 203 5.53 -21.99 -3.21
CA LYS A 203 6.96 -22.08 -2.92
C LYS A 203 7.27 -21.97 -1.42
N ALA A 204 6.60 -21.06 -0.70
CA ALA A 204 6.76 -20.94 0.76
C ALA A 204 6.34 -22.24 1.48
N LYS A 205 5.22 -22.85 1.07
CA LYS A 205 4.78 -24.14 1.61
C LYS A 205 5.72 -25.29 1.29
N GLU A 206 6.27 -25.35 0.09
CA GLU A 206 7.28 -26.35 -0.30
C GLU A 206 8.53 -26.26 0.59
N HIS A 207 8.88 -25.06 1.08
CA HIS A 207 9.93 -24.84 2.07
C HIS A 207 9.51 -25.12 3.52
N GLY A 208 8.24 -25.46 3.76
CA GLY A 208 7.71 -25.77 5.10
C GLY A 208 7.32 -24.55 5.91
N SER A 209 7.21 -23.38 5.29
CA SER A 209 6.80 -22.15 5.97
C SER A 209 5.30 -22.12 6.26
N ILE A 210 4.91 -21.54 7.39
CA ILE A 210 3.53 -21.11 7.63
C ILE A 210 3.29 -19.87 6.77
N THR A 211 2.18 -19.85 6.03
CA THR A 211 1.83 -18.73 5.16
C THR A 211 0.69 -17.90 5.74
N ILE A 212 0.90 -16.60 5.84
CA ILE A 212 -0.11 -15.64 6.28
C ILE A 212 -0.42 -14.69 5.13
N VAL A 213 -1.70 -14.58 4.76
CA VAL A 213 -2.17 -13.63 3.75
C VAL A 213 -3.13 -12.65 4.38
N ASN A 214 -2.80 -11.36 4.26
CA ASN A 214 -3.72 -10.28 4.61
C ASN A 214 -4.20 -9.62 3.33
N THR A 215 -5.48 -9.67 3.11
CA THR A 215 -6.09 -9.05 1.95
C THR A 215 -6.35 -7.57 2.20
N VAL A 216 -5.76 -6.72 1.37
CA VAL A 216 -6.42 -5.47 1.02
C VAL A 216 -7.32 -5.73 -0.19
N TYR A 217 -8.27 -4.85 -0.45
CA TYR A 217 -9.17 -4.99 -1.59
C TYR A 217 -8.38 -5.05 -2.91
N ASP A 218 -8.66 -6.03 -3.73
CA ASP A 218 -8.00 -6.23 -5.02
C ASP A 218 -8.63 -5.34 -6.10
N PHE A 219 -8.30 -4.07 -6.04
CA PHE A 219 -8.90 -3.01 -6.86
C PHE A 219 -8.81 -3.29 -8.36
N LEU A 220 -7.65 -3.74 -8.82
CA LEU A 220 -7.40 -3.92 -10.26
C LEU A 220 -8.19 -5.10 -10.82
N ASN A 221 -8.21 -6.23 -10.12
CA ASN A 221 -8.98 -7.39 -10.56
C ASN A 221 -10.48 -7.18 -10.43
N GLN A 222 -10.93 -6.55 -9.33
CA GLN A 222 -12.34 -6.27 -9.12
C GLN A 222 -12.95 -5.38 -10.21
N LYS A 223 -12.18 -4.40 -10.73
CA LYS A 223 -12.64 -3.56 -11.83
C LYS A 223 -12.66 -4.28 -13.18
N LYS A 224 -11.63 -5.11 -13.45
CA LYS A 224 -11.46 -5.76 -14.76
C LYS A 224 -12.25 -7.06 -14.88
N ASN A 225 -12.27 -7.86 -13.81
CA ASN A 225 -12.82 -9.22 -13.79
C ASN A 225 -13.47 -9.50 -12.43
N PRO A 226 -14.65 -8.91 -12.13
CA PRO A 226 -15.28 -9.03 -10.81
C PRO A 226 -15.63 -10.47 -10.42
N GLU A 227 -15.77 -11.36 -11.41
CA GLU A 227 -16.07 -12.80 -11.20
C GLU A 227 -14.80 -13.65 -10.98
N GLN A 228 -13.62 -13.08 -11.20
CA GLN A 228 -12.37 -13.82 -11.02
C GLN A 228 -12.03 -13.92 -9.53
N ARG A 229 -11.64 -15.13 -9.09
CA ARG A 229 -11.11 -15.33 -7.74
C ARG A 229 -9.76 -14.59 -7.58
N TRP A 230 -9.58 -14.00 -6.42
CA TRP A 230 -8.31 -13.39 -6.05
C TRP A 230 -7.20 -14.44 -5.98
N PRO A 231 -5.94 -14.09 -6.27
CA PRO A 231 -4.83 -15.06 -6.39
C PRO A 231 -4.27 -15.50 -5.02
N MET A 232 -5.16 -15.92 -4.12
CA MET A 232 -4.81 -16.29 -2.74
C MET A 232 -4.84 -17.81 -2.50
N GLY A 233 -4.95 -18.58 -3.57
CA GLY A 233 -5.47 -19.94 -3.58
C GLY A 233 -4.81 -20.99 -2.69
N ASP A 234 -3.65 -20.83 -2.12
CA ASP A 234 -2.94 -21.87 -1.37
C ASP A 234 -2.37 -21.39 -0.03
N CYS A 235 -2.99 -20.41 0.63
CA CYS A 235 -2.61 -20.02 1.99
C CYS A 235 -3.07 -21.05 3.04
N ASP A 236 -2.44 -21.03 4.21
CA ASP A 236 -2.82 -21.81 5.38
C ASP A 236 -4.00 -21.21 6.13
#